data_1e10ab1f24e48a5daf28c7e4a87f544f
#
_entry.id   1e10ab1f24e48a5daf28c7e4a87f544f
#
_cell.length_a   1.000
_cell.length_b   1.000
_cell.length_c   1.000
_cell.angle_alpha   90.00
_cell.angle_beta   90.00
_cell.angle_gamma   90.00
#
_symmetry.space_group_name_H-M   'P 1'
#
loop_
_entity.id
_entity.type
_entity.pdbx_description
1 polymer ?
#
loop_
_entity_poly.entity_id
_entity_poly.type
_entity_poly.pdbx_seq_one_letter_code
_entity_poly.pdbx_strand_id
1 'polypeptide(L)'
;EVIPPFSKTPVPLMLGDHVTTDAGTGCVHTAPAHGQEDFQIGQAYDLEVYNPVGANGVYLPGTPVFEGKHIFKANDEIVEALAAREILLCHRPFTHSYPHCWRHKTPIIFRATPQWFVSMDKEGILSQAQAAVDTVKWIPEWGRARIEAMLDGRPDWCVSRQRTWGVPIALLVNKVDGALHPRTIELIEDVAQRIEEKGIDAWFDLEVADLIGEEADAYEKVMDTLDVWFDSGVTHACVLREREGLSAPADLYLEGSDQHRGWFQSSLLTGIGAFNESPYRQVLTHGFTVDGDGRKMSKSIGNIIPAKKAMNDMGADILRLWVSSADYRNEIAASDEIFKRTADTYRRIRNTSRFLLANLAGFEPARDLVDSAQLLPLDHWIVSKARDLQAELLEAYDTYQFHHVYHKVHNFCSGELGGFYLDVIKDRQYTTQTNSLARRSCQTALYHLAEAISRWIAPILSFTAEEIWENLPGER
;
A
#
# COMPACT_ATOMS: atom_id res chain seq x y z
N GLU A 1 9.24 -30.69 40.43
CA GLU A 1 10.52 -30.00 40.18
C GLU A 1 11.52 -30.95 39.52
N VAL A 2 12.34 -30.43 38.62
CA VAL A 2 13.44 -31.12 37.97
C VAL A 2 14.72 -30.28 38.05
N ILE A 3 15.87 -30.93 37.99
CA ILE A 3 17.16 -30.23 38.00
C ILE A 3 17.70 -30.26 36.56
N PRO A 4 17.87 -29.12 35.88
CA PRO A 4 18.44 -29.08 34.55
C PRO A 4 19.89 -29.55 34.51
N PRO A 5 20.37 -30.12 33.38
CA PRO A 5 21.69 -30.76 33.28
C PRO A 5 22.87 -29.85 33.63
N PHE A 6 22.77 -28.57 33.39
CA PHE A 6 23.86 -27.60 33.57
C PHE A 6 23.56 -26.56 34.69
N SER A 7 22.46 -26.73 35.42
CA SER A 7 22.08 -25.89 36.57
C SER A 7 22.05 -26.73 37.85
N LYS A 8 22.13 -26.04 39.00
CA LYS A 8 21.89 -26.65 40.32
C LYS A 8 20.55 -26.20 40.90
N THR A 9 19.88 -25.27 40.24
CA THR A 9 18.58 -24.71 40.66
C THR A 9 17.46 -25.62 40.13
N PRO A 10 16.58 -26.14 40.99
CA PRO A 10 15.38 -26.85 40.55
C PRO A 10 14.45 -25.92 39.76
N VAL A 11 13.82 -26.45 38.72
CA VAL A 11 12.81 -25.74 37.93
C VAL A 11 11.45 -26.46 38.00
N PRO A 12 10.32 -25.76 37.87
CA PRO A 12 9.01 -26.38 37.96
C PRO A 12 8.69 -27.24 36.73
N LEU A 13 7.82 -28.25 36.90
CA LEU A 13 7.11 -28.89 35.81
C LEU A 13 5.79 -28.14 35.60
N MET A 14 5.51 -27.82 34.35
CA MET A 14 4.35 -27.05 33.95
C MET A 14 3.56 -27.80 32.86
N LEU A 15 2.29 -27.47 32.73
CA LEU A 15 1.45 -28.00 31.64
C LEU A 15 1.43 -26.98 30.48
N GLY A 16 1.49 -27.52 29.24
CA GLY A 16 1.39 -26.71 28.03
C GLY A 16 0.64 -27.45 26.94
N ASP A 17 -0.33 -26.80 26.33
CA ASP A 17 -1.21 -27.38 25.30
C ASP A 17 -0.44 -27.78 24.03
N HIS A 18 0.72 -27.17 23.79
CA HIS A 18 1.60 -27.50 22.65
C HIS A 18 2.41 -28.78 22.85
N VAL A 19 2.41 -29.35 24.06
CA VAL A 19 3.16 -30.58 24.38
C VAL A 19 2.27 -31.79 24.15
N THR A 20 2.69 -32.68 23.25
CA THR A 20 1.98 -33.93 22.94
C THR A 20 2.79 -35.14 23.37
N THR A 21 2.13 -36.30 23.51
CA THR A 21 2.78 -37.56 23.81
C THR A 21 3.04 -38.41 22.56
N ASP A 22 2.74 -37.87 21.37
CA ASP A 22 2.86 -38.59 20.11
C ASP A 22 4.33 -38.73 19.66
N ALA A 23 5.21 -37.88 20.18
CA ALA A 23 6.62 -37.88 19.90
C ALA A 23 7.45 -37.64 21.18
N GLY A 24 8.56 -38.37 21.34
CA GLY A 24 9.46 -38.18 22.46
C GLY A 24 8.91 -38.70 23.80
N THR A 25 9.17 -37.95 24.87
CA THR A 25 8.82 -38.31 26.25
C THR A 25 7.59 -37.61 26.80
N GLY A 26 7.06 -36.63 26.07
CA GLY A 26 6.05 -35.70 26.60
C GLY A 26 6.62 -34.64 27.57
N CYS A 27 7.95 -34.60 27.71
CA CYS A 27 8.65 -33.57 28.50
C CYS A 27 9.49 -32.68 27.56
N VAL A 28 9.21 -31.41 27.53
CA VAL A 28 9.85 -30.41 26.69
C VAL A 28 10.53 -29.36 27.57
N HIS A 29 11.76 -28.97 27.21
CA HIS A 29 12.44 -27.86 27.83
C HIS A 29 11.79 -26.55 27.37
N THR A 30 11.41 -25.69 28.32
CA THR A 30 10.79 -24.39 28.06
C THR A 30 11.80 -23.27 28.29
N ALA A 31 12.04 -22.47 27.25
CA ALA A 31 12.93 -21.31 27.29
C ALA A 31 12.17 -20.03 26.89
N PRO A 32 11.56 -19.28 27.83
CA PRO A 32 10.70 -18.15 27.54
C PRO A 32 11.33 -17.08 26.64
N ALA A 33 12.65 -16.96 26.62
CA ALA A 33 13.35 -16.00 25.77
C ALA A 33 13.57 -16.48 24.33
N HIS A 34 13.29 -17.76 23.98
CA HIS A 34 13.73 -18.38 22.73
C HIS A 34 12.67 -19.14 21.94
N GLY A 35 11.40 -19.01 22.31
CA GLY A 35 10.27 -19.58 21.61
C GLY A 35 8.98 -18.84 21.90
N GLN A 36 8.05 -18.79 20.92
CA GLN A 36 6.79 -18.07 21.10
C GLN A 36 5.87 -18.81 22.09
N GLU A 37 5.73 -20.11 21.95
CA GLU A 37 4.97 -20.97 22.85
C GLU A 37 5.60 -20.97 24.25
N ASP A 38 6.93 -21.03 24.33
CA ASP A 38 7.69 -20.96 25.57
C ASP A 38 7.46 -19.62 26.31
N PHE A 39 7.42 -18.52 25.54
CA PHE A 39 7.14 -17.20 26.10
C PHE A 39 5.73 -17.12 26.69
N GLN A 40 4.71 -17.62 25.96
CA GLN A 40 3.33 -17.64 26.43
C GLN A 40 3.17 -18.45 27.73
N ILE A 41 3.81 -19.61 27.82
CA ILE A 41 3.84 -20.40 29.05
C ILE A 41 4.60 -19.66 30.14
N GLY A 42 5.73 -19.06 29.81
CA GLY A 42 6.49 -18.22 30.74
C GLY A 42 5.64 -17.13 31.37
N GLN A 43 4.82 -16.45 30.59
CA GLN A 43 3.87 -15.46 31.07
C GLN A 43 2.76 -16.07 31.95
N ALA A 44 2.19 -17.20 31.53
CA ALA A 44 1.10 -17.85 32.28
C ALA A 44 1.53 -18.37 33.66
N TYR A 45 2.79 -18.73 33.82
CA TYR A 45 3.37 -19.25 35.06
C TYR A 45 4.31 -18.25 35.76
N ASP A 46 4.36 -16.99 35.30
CA ASP A 46 5.20 -15.92 35.85
C ASP A 46 6.69 -16.29 35.94
N LEU A 47 7.20 -16.91 34.86
CA LEU A 47 8.62 -17.28 34.79
C LEU A 47 9.48 -16.10 34.39
N GLU A 48 10.70 -16.05 34.92
CA GLU A 48 11.74 -15.13 34.45
C GLU A 48 12.08 -15.37 32.99
N VAL A 49 12.14 -14.30 32.20
CA VAL A 49 12.56 -14.33 30.80
C VAL A 49 14.10 -14.27 30.74
N TYR A 50 14.75 -15.37 31.08
CA TYR A 50 16.20 -15.48 31.03
C TYR A 50 16.73 -15.62 29.61
N ASN A 51 17.52 -14.64 29.17
CA ASN A 51 18.07 -14.58 27.81
C ASN A 51 19.60 -14.69 27.83
N PRO A 52 20.18 -15.90 27.76
CA PRO A 52 21.62 -16.11 27.79
C PRO A 52 22.33 -15.86 26.45
N VAL A 53 21.62 -15.44 25.40
CA VAL A 53 22.19 -15.28 24.05
C VAL A 53 22.25 -13.80 23.66
N GLY A 54 23.42 -13.35 23.32
CA GLY A 54 23.68 -11.97 22.86
C GLY A 54 23.17 -11.70 21.44
N ALA A 55 23.19 -10.44 21.04
CA ALA A 55 22.73 -10.01 19.70
C ALA A 55 23.55 -10.61 18.54
N ASN A 56 24.75 -11.06 18.81
CA ASN A 56 25.67 -11.73 17.87
C ASN A 56 25.47 -13.26 17.82
N GLY A 57 24.47 -13.81 18.53
CA GLY A 57 24.24 -15.25 18.61
C GLY A 57 25.23 -16.02 19.47
N VAL A 58 25.96 -15.33 20.34
CA VAL A 58 26.97 -15.90 21.24
C VAL A 58 26.42 -15.94 22.67
N TYR A 59 26.66 -17.02 23.39
CA TYR A 59 26.30 -17.11 24.80
C TYR A 59 26.99 -16.06 25.64
N LEU A 60 26.23 -15.36 26.45
CA LEU A 60 26.70 -14.25 27.29
C LEU A 60 27.60 -14.73 28.45
N PRO A 61 28.45 -13.83 29.00
CA PRO A 61 29.21 -14.10 30.23
C PRO A 61 28.31 -14.59 31.34
N GLY A 62 28.76 -15.58 32.08
CA GLY A 62 27.99 -16.23 33.14
C GLY A 62 27.10 -17.39 32.67
N THR A 63 27.01 -17.67 31.38
CA THR A 63 26.30 -18.85 30.88
C THR A 63 27.09 -20.12 31.20
N PRO A 64 26.56 -21.04 32.03
CA PRO A 64 27.30 -22.22 32.44
C PRO A 64 27.79 -23.07 31.24
N VAL A 65 29.06 -23.47 31.23
CA VAL A 65 29.71 -24.35 30.25
C VAL A 65 29.91 -23.77 28.85
N PHE A 66 28.98 -22.91 28.36
CA PHE A 66 28.93 -22.49 26.95
C PHE A 66 29.20 -21.01 26.72
N GLU A 67 29.58 -20.25 27.76
CA GLU A 67 29.97 -18.84 27.64
C GLU A 67 30.95 -18.61 26.48
N GLY A 68 30.67 -17.56 25.68
CA GLY A 68 31.51 -17.14 24.54
C GLY A 68 31.37 -18.03 23.28
N LYS A 69 30.55 -19.08 23.30
CA LYS A 69 30.33 -19.97 22.16
C LYS A 69 29.14 -19.52 21.34
N HIS A 70 29.26 -19.64 20.02
CA HIS A 70 28.13 -19.38 19.12
C HIS A 70 27.13 -20.53 19.18
N ILE A 71 25.84 -20.23 19.31
CA ILE A 71 24.75 -21.20 19.54
C ILE A 71 24.73 -22.35 18.54
N PHE A 72 24.90 -22.09 17.23
CA PHE A 72 24.90 -23.13 16.20
C PHE A 72 26.16 -24.01 16.22
N LYS A 73 27.22 -23.55 16.88
CA LYS A 73 28.46 -24.35 17.06
C LYS A 73 28.49 -25.13 18.38
N ALA A 74 27.61 -24.77 19.31
CA ALA A 74 27.58 -25.40 20.63
C ALA A 74 26.83 -26.74 20.66
N ASN A 75 26.04 -27.06 19.62
CA ASN A 75 25.17 -28.23 19.63
C ASN A 75 25.92 -29.57 19.88
N ASP A 76 26.99 -29.80 19.14
CA ASP A 76 27.79 -31.04 19.31
C ASP A 76 28.45 -31.08 20.68
N GLU A 77 28.98 -29.98 21.16
CA GLU A 77 29.58 -29.87 22.48
C GLU A 77 28.55 -30.04 23.61
N ILE A 78 27.30 -29.65 23.41
CA ILE A 78 26.22 -29.90 24.38
C ILE A 78 25.98 -31.42 24.48
N VAL A 79 25.90 -32.11 23.34
CA VAL A 79 25.71 -33.55 23.30
C VAL A 79 26.88 -34.29 23.98
N GLU A 80 28.12 -33.87 23.70
CA GLU A 80 29.33 -34.43 24.35
C GLU A 80 29.32 -34.18 25.86
N ALA A 81 28.97 -32.98 26.30
CA ALA A 81 28.89 -32.64 27.71
C ALA A 81 27.80 -33.43 28.47
N LEU A 82 26.69 -33.73 27.84
CA LEU A 82 25.63 -34.56 28.40
C LEU A 82 26.06 -36.02 28.48
N ALA A 83 26.74 -36.52 27.44
CA ALA A 83 27.31 -37.91 27.42
C ALA A 83 28.37 -38.07 28.49
N ALA A 84 29.30 -37.11 28.63
CA ALA A 84 30.35 -37.17 29.66
C ALA A 84 29.84 -37.16 31.11
N ARG A 85 28.60 -36.67 31.31
CA ARG A 85 27.90 -36.67 32.61
C ARG A 85 27.01 -37.91 32.81
N GLU A 86 26.99 -38.84 31.86
CA GLU A 86 26.14 -40.05 31.86
C GLU A 86 24.63 -39.78 31.96
N ILE A 87 24.17 -38.60 31.46
CA ILE A 87 22.77 -38.18 31.49
C ILE A 87 22.14 -38.08 30.08
N LEU A 88 22.90 -38.36 29.03
CA LEU A 88 22.38 -38.45 27.67
C LEU A 88 21.66 -39.77 27.46
N LEU A 89 20.33 -39.75 27.33
CA LEU A 89 19.54 -40.93 27.09
C LEU A 89 19.66 -41.40 25.64
N CYS A 90 19.48 -40.52 24.70
CA CYS A 90 19.51 -40.81 23.27
C CYS A 90 19.79 -39.50 22.46
N HIS A 91 20.57 -39.64 21.40
CA HIS A 91 20.75 -38.61 20.39
C HIS A 91 20.49 -39.21 19.00
N ARG A 92 19.63 -38.59 18.20
CA ARG A 92 19.33 -38.99 16.82
C ARG A 92 19.28 -37.79 15.90
N PRO A 93 19.84 -37.86 14.69
CA PRO A 93 19.62 -36.87 13.66
C PRO A 93 18.13 -36.77 13.30
N PHE A 94 17.61 -35.57 13.21
CA PHE A 94 16.21 -35.31 12.87
C PHE A 94 16.13 -34.15 11.86
N THR A 95 15.38 -34.36 10.78
CA THR A 95 15.14 -33.33 9.77
C THR A 95 13.75 -32.76 9.94
N HIS A 96 13.67 -31.45 10.11
CA HIS A 96 12.41 -30.71 10.27
C HIS A 96 12.46 -29.37 9.56
N SER A 97 11.30 -28.73 9.39
CA SER A 97 11.22 -27.34 8.90
C SER A 97 11.82 -26.41 9.94
N TYR A 98 12.71 -25.54 9.51
CA TYR A 98 13.34 -24.53 10.38
C TYR A 98 13.23 -23.12 9.78
N PRO A 99 12.91 -22.08 10.56
CA PRO A 99 12.78 -20.73 10.04
C PRO A 99 14.14 -20.18 9.56
N HIS A 100 14.13 -19.61 8.35
CA HIS A 100 15.29 -18.99 7.72
C HIS A 100 15.02 -17.54 7.38
N CYS A 101 16.05 -16.71 7.44
CA CYS A 101 15.99 -15.34 6.95
C CYS A 101 15.61 -15.34 5.47
N TRP A 102 14.51 -14.65 5.11
CA TRP A 102 14.01 -14.63 3.74
C TRP A 102 15.02 -14.02 2.75
N ARG A 103 15.90 -13.11 3.21
CA ARG A 103 16.93 -12.46 2.40
C ARG A 103 18.21 -13.27 2.30
N HIS A 104 18.80 -13.65 3.43
CA HIS A 104 20.10 -14.35 3.50
C HIS A 104 19.98 -15.85 3.40
N LYS A 105 18.79 -16.43 3.53
CA LYS A 105 18.53 -17.87 3.51
C LYS A 105 19.29 -18.66 4.59
N THR A 106 19.73 -17.98 5.64
CA THR A 106 20.40 -18.57 6.80
C THR A 106 19.40 -18.86 7.92
N PRO A 107 19.63 -19.90 8.77
CA PRO A 107 18.83 -20.14 9.95
C PRO A 107 18.75 -18.92 10.85
N ILE A 108 17.58 -18.68 11.44
CA ILE A 108 17.38 -17.62 12.43
C ILE A 108 17.16 -18.22 13.81
N ILE A 109 17.22 -17.38 14.85
CA ILE A 109 16.84 -17.74 16.22
C ILE A 109 15.76 -16.80 16.72
N PHE A 110 14.91 -17.31 17.61
CA PHE A 110 14.05 -16.48 18.44
C PHE A 110 14.85 -15.97 19.64
N ARG A 111 14.68 -14.70 19.97
CA ARG A 111 15.36 -14.05 21.07
C ARG A 111 14.48 -12.94 21.62
N ALA A 112 14.12 -13.00 22.89
CA ALA A 112 13.44 -11.91 23.57
C ALA A 112 14.39 -10.70 23.66
N THR A 113 13.87 -9.54 23.26
CA THR A 113 14.56 -8.26 23.34
C THR A 113 13.59 -7.18 23.81
N PRO A 114 14.01 -6.18 24.56
CA PRO A 114 13.17 -5.01 24.85
C PRO A 114 12.68 -4.38 23.54
N GLN A 115 11.42 -4.03 23.49
CA GLN A 115 10.78 -3.44 22.30
C GLN A 115 9.83 -2.32 22.73
N TRP A 116 9.55 -1.40 21.80
CA TRP A 116 8.57 -0.36 21.97
C TRP A 116 7.26 -0.72 21.28
N PHE A 117 6.16 -0.52 21.99
CA PHE A 117 4.83 -0.87 21.51
C PHE A 117 3.89 0.32 21.59
N VAL A 118 3.02 0.45 20.59
CA VAL A 118 1.79 1.25 20.71
C VAL A 118 0.71 0.31 21.24
N SER A 119 0.21 0.60 22.44
CA SER A 119 -0.87 -0.21 23.02
C SER A 119 -2.16 0.01 22.27
N MET A 120 -2.84 -1.08 21.92
CA MET A 120 -4.13 -1.03 21.23
C MET A 120 -5.29 -0.78 22.20
N ASP A 121 -5.18 -1.23 23.43
CA ASP A 121 -6.27 -1.18 24.42
C ASP A 121 -6.19 0.03 25.36
N LYS A 122 -4.98 0.48 25.72
CA LYS A 122 -4.76 1.42 26.82
C LYS A 122 -5.54 2.74 26.71
N GLU A 123 -5.60 3.35 25.53
CA GLU A 123 -6.37 4.58 25.26
C GLU A 123 -7.55 4.31 24.31
N GLY A 124 -7.91 3.04 24.12
CA GLY A 124 -9.01 2.63 23.26
C GLY A 124 -8.76 2.86 21.77
N ILE A 125 -7.50 2.91 21.31
CA ILE A 125 -7.16 3.15 19.91
C ILE A 125 -7.84 2.12 19.00
N LEU A 126 -7.82 0.84 19.41
CA LEU A 126 -8.41 -0.24 18.61
C LEU A 126 -9.92 -0.08 18.45
N SER A 127 -10.64 0.16 19.55
CA SER A 127 -12.09 0.33 19.51
C SER A 127 -12.52 1.57 18.74
N GLN A 128 -11.77 2.66 18.83
CA GLN A 128 -12.00 3.88 18.06
C GLN A 128 -11.69 3.66 16.58
N ALA A 129 -10.62 2.93 16.24
CA ALA A 129 -10.31 2.57 14.86
C ALA A 129 -11.41 1.69 14.25
N GLN A 130 -11.93 0.70 14.99
CA GLN A 130 -13.07 -0.11 14.56
C GLN A 130 -14.32 0.74 14.29
N ALA A 131 -14.64 1.68 15.17
CA ALA A 131 -15.76 2.61 14.98
C ALA A 131 -15.55 3.54 13.76
N ALA A 132 -14.32 3.99 13.54
CA ALA A 132 -14.00 4.86 12.39
C ALA A 132 -14.16 4.16 11.03
N VAL A 133 -14.05 2.82 10.96
CA VAL A 133 -14.29 2.04 9.73
C VAL A 133 -15.69 2.29 9.16
N ASP A 134 -16.69 2.53 10.03
CA ASP A 134 -18.08 2.82 9.62
C ASP A 134 -18.23 4.18 8.91
N THR A 135 -17.31 5.10 9.13
CA THR A 135 -17.35 6.44 8.53
C THR A 135 -16.70 6.51 7.16
N VAL A 136 -16.00 5.45 6.74
CA VAL A 136 -15.23 5.37 5.51
C VAL A 136 -16.03 4.70 4.41
N LYS A 137 -15.99 5.27 3.19
CA LYS A 137 -16.56 4.62 1.99
C LYS A 137 -15.54 3.63 1.42
N TRP A 138 -15.87 2.34 1.46
CA TRP A 138 -15.03 1.26 0.94
C TRP A 138 -15.41 0.89 -0.50
N ILE A 139 -14.44 0.86 -1.39
CA ILE A 139 -14.61 0.58 -2.82
C ILE A 139 -13.58 -0.49 -3.24
N PRO A 140 -14.00 -1.72 -3.55
CA PRO A 140 -15.35 -2.27 -3.36
C PRO A 140 -15.70 -2.48 -1.89
N GLU A 141 -16.99 -2.70 -1.60
CA GLU A 141 -17.52 -2.80 -0.24
C GLU A 141 -16.87 -3.92 0.60
N TRP A 142 -16.41 -5.01 -0.01
CA TRP A 142 -15.70 -6.09 0.70
C TRP A 142 -14.43 -5.61 1.44
N GLY A 143 -13.85 -4.48 1.03
CA GLY A 143 -12.71 -3.87 1.70
C GLY A 143 -12.99 -3.57 3.17
N ARG A 144 -14.24 -3.23 3.51
CA ARG A 144 -14.70 -3.02 4.89
C ARG A 144 -14.52 -4.28 5.72
N ALA A 145 -15.12 -5.40 5.34
CA ALA A 145 -15.02 -6.66 6.08
C ALA A 145 -13.57 -7.11 6.25
N ARG A 146 -12.72 -6.80 5.26
CA ARG A 146 -11.30 -7.14 5.31
C ARG A 146 -10.53 -6.32 6.34
N ILE A 147 -10.75 -5.00 6.44
CA ILE A 147 -10.08 -4.18 7.45
C ILE A 147 -10.60 -4.50 8.86
N GLU A 148 -11.91 -4.74 9.02
CA GLU A 148 -12.51 -5.19 10.27
C GLU A 148 -11.83 -6.46 10.78
N ALA A 149 -11.68 -7.48 9.93
CA ALA A 149 -10.99 -8.73 10.28
C ALA A 149 -9.48 -8.54 10.61
N MET A 150 -8.84 -7.49 10.10
CA MET A 150 -7.45 -7.16 10.42
C MET A 150 -7.31 -6.40 11.74
N LEU A 151 -8.36 -5.71 12.17
CA LEU A 151 -8.43 -5.00 13.46
C LEU A 151 -8.92 -5.93 14.57
N ASP A 152 -9.75 -6.93 14.25
CA ASP A 152 -10.28 -7.86 15.24
C ASP A 152 -9.15 -8.64 15.91
N GLY A 153 -9.11 -8.57 17.25
CA GLY A 153 -8.08 -9.22 18.05
C GLY A 153 -6.65 -8.77 17.77
N ARG A 154 -6.45 -7.57 17.17
CA ARG A 154 -5.10 -7.07 16.89
C ARG A 154 -4.30 -6.87 18.16
N PRO A 155 -3.10 -7.47 18.30
CA PRO A 155 -2.22 -7.24 19.43
C PRO A 155 -1.59 -5.84 19.37
N ASP A 156 -0.96 -5.43 20.47
CA ASP A 156 -0.15 -4.22 20.54
C ASP A 156 0.84 -4.15 19.38
N TRP A 157 1.02 -2.96 18.82
CA TRP A 157 1.86 -2.76 17.65
C TRP A 157 3.31 -2.53 18.05
N CYS A 158 4.18 -3.51 17.84
CA CYS A 158 5.62 -3.34 18.00
C CYS A 158 6.16 -2.38 16.94
N VAL A 159 6.55 -1.18 17.35
CA VAL A 159 7.03 -0.10 16.46
C VAL A 159 8.53 0.01 16.38
N SER A 160 9.29 -0.62 17.28
CA SER A 160 10.76 -0.59 17.26
C SER A 160 11.36 -1.61 16.29
N ARG A 161 12.45 -1.21 15.64
CA ARG A 161 13.26 -2.07 14.75
C ARG A 161 14.74 -1.84 14.99
N GLN A 162 15.51 -2.93 15.07
CA GLN A 162 16.96 -2.91 15.18
C GLN A 162 17.55 -2.82 13.76
N ARG A 163 17.57 -1.59 13.21
CA ARG A 163 18.06 -1.28 11.87
C ARG A 163 19.07 -0.13 11.93
N THR A 164 19.98 -0.13 10.98
CA THR A 164 20.98 0.94 10.81
C THR A 164 20.45 2.12 9.98
N TRP A 165 19.28 1.99 9.39
CA TRP A 165 18.60 3.02 8.60
C TRP A 165 17.12 3.06 8.94
N GLY A 166 16.58 4.24 9.18
CA GLY A 166 15.18 4.49 9.50
C GLY A 166 15.03 5.73 10.39
N VAL A 167 13.80 6.14 10.65
CA VAL A 167 13.48 7.22 11.59
C VAL A 167 13.81 6.74 13.00
N PRO A 168 14.68 7.42 13.76
CA PRO A 168 15.06 6.97 15.10
C PRO A 168 13.90 7.13 16.09
N ILE A 169 13.87 6.26 17.09
CA ILE A 169 13.03 6.43 18.27
C ILE A 169 13.79 7.34 19.24
N ALA A 170 13.56 8.65 19.13
CA ALA A 170 14.31 9.68 19.85
C ALA A 170 13.93 9.75 21.34
N LEU A 171 14.19 8.69 22.08
CA LEU A 171 13.86 8.56 23.51
C LEU A 171 15.13 8.38 24.36
N LEU A 172 15.10 8.95 25.57
CA LEU A 172 16.08 8.69 26.62
C LEU A 172 15.41 7.83 27.69
N VAL A 173 16.07 6.72 28.05
CA VAL A 173 15.61 5.80 29.09
C VAL A 173 16.58 5.73 30.24
N ASN A 174 16.06 5.64 31.45
CA ASN A 174 16.87 5.45 32.66
C ASN A 174 17.53 4.06 32.64
N LYS A 175 18.83 4.01 32.90
CA LYS A 175 19.64 2.78 32.85
C LYS A 175 19.26 1.74 33.91
N VAL A 176 18.55 2.13 34.99
CA VAL A 176 18.23 1.25 36.11
C VAL A 176 16.89 0.58 35.93
N ASP A 177 15.85 1.36 35.59
CA ASP A 177 14.45 0.90 35.53
C ASP A 177 13.81 0.98 34.14
N GLY A 178 14.53 1.51 33.13
CA GLY A 178 14.03 1.69 31.76
C GLY A 178 12.95 2.77 31.62
N ALA A 179 12.69 3.56 32.65
CA ALA A 179 11.67 4.62 32.60
C ALA A 179 12.08 5.73 31.64
N LEU A 180 11.09 6.32 30.97
CA LEU A 180 11.32 7.49 30.11
C LEU A 180 11.76 8.71 30.94
N HIS A 181 12.59 9.55 30.33
CA HIS A 181 12.97 10.81 30.91
C HIS A 181 11.74 11.69 31.16
N PRO A 182 11.60 12.40 32.32
CA PRO A 182 10.43 13.21 32.62
C PRO A 182 10.10 14.29 31.58
N ARG A 183 11.12 14.84 30.91
CA ARG A 183 10.99 15.85 29.83
C ARG A 183 10.95 15.22 28.42
N THR A 184 10.50 13.97 28.27
CA THR A 184 10.54 13.25 26.99
C THR A 184 9.96 14.06 25.84
N ILE A 185 8.80 14.73 26.02
CA ILE A 185 8.14 15.51 24.97
C ILE A 185 9.01 16.67 24.50
N GLU A 186 9.60 17.43 25.44
CA GLU A 186 10.50 18.54 25.12
C GLU A 186 11.77 18.05 24.37
N LEU A 187 12.29 16.91 24.82
CA LEU A 187 13.51 16.32 24.23
C LEU A 187 13.25 15.80 22.82
N ILE A 188 12.09 15.20 22.55
CA ILE A 188 11.70 14.80 21.19
C ILE A 188 11.63 16.01 20.26
N GLU A 189 11.08 17.13 20.73
CA GLU A 189 10.98 18.36 19.94
C GLU A 189 12.37 18.97 19.65
N ASP A 190 13.28 19.03 20.65
CA ASP A 190 14.66 19.48 20.46
C ASP A 190 15.40 18.59 19.44
N VAL A 191 15.25 17.27 19.55
CA VAL A 191 15.82 16.32 18.57
C VAL A 191 15.23 16.49 17.19
N ALA A 192 13.92 16.72 17.07
CA ALA A 192 13.26 16.95 15.78
C ALA A 192 13.83 18.19 15.08
N GLN A 193 14.04 19.30 15.80
CA GLN A 193 14.66 20.52 15.27
C GLN A 193 16.10 20.27 14.79
N ARG A 194 16.89 19.51 15.55
CA ARG A 194 18.26 19.15 15.13
C ARG A 194 18.27 18.26 13.89
N ILE A 195 17.30 17.34 13.77
CA ILE A 195 17.13 16.49 12.58
C ILE A 195 16.73 17.34 11.37
N GLU A 196 15.86 18.33 11.54
CA GLU A 196 15.46 19.25 10.47
C GLU A 196 16.67 20.03 9.92
N GLU A 197 17.58 20.48 10.79
CA GLU A 197 18.78 21.23 10.41
C GLU A 197 19.89 20.36 9.80
N LYS A 198 20.14 19.17 10.34
CA LYS A 198 21.33 18.36 10.05
C LYS A 198 21.04 16.99 9.42
N GLY A 199 19.77 16.65 9.29
CA GLY A 199 19.34 15.31 8.85
C GLY A 199 19.32 14.29 9.99
N ILE A 200 18.90 13.08 9.65
CA ILE A 200 18.57 12.01 10.62
C ILE A 200 19.76 11.55 11.44
N ASP A 201 20.99 11.69 10.92
CA ASP A 201 22.22 11.31 11.60
C ASP A 201 22.45 12.14 12.88
N ALA A 202 21.82 13.31 12.98
CA ALA A 202 21.90 14.17 14.16
C ALA A 202 21.52 13.45 15.46
N TRP A 203 20.57 12.50 15.44
CA TRP A 203 20.24 11.69 16.61
C TRP A 203 21.38 10.74 16.99
N PHE A 204 21.97 10.08 16.01
CA PHE A 204 22.99 9.07 16.26
C PHE A 204 24.30 9.68 16.72
N ASP A 205 24.65 10.86 16.21
CA ASP A 205 25.87 11.61 16.57
C ASP A 205 25.75 12.38 17.88
N LEU A 206 24.54 12.63 18.37
CA LEU A 206 24.28 13.42 19.58
C LEU A 206 24.70 12.69 20.84
N GLU A 207 25.42 13.38 21.74
CA GLU A 207 25.70 12.87 23.07
C GLU A 207 24.54 13.18 24.04
N VAL A 208 24.29 12.27 25.00
CA VAL A 208 23.18 12.44 25.96
C VAL A 208 23.34 13.73 26.79
N ALA A 209 24.60 14.09 27.10
CA ALA A 209 24.90 15.31 27.84
C ALA A 209 24.52 16.60 27.10
N ASP A 210 24.45 16.59 25.77
CA ASP A 210 24.00 17.74 24.98
C ASP A 210 22.51 18.05 25.12
N LEU A 211 21.73 17.07 25.60
CA LEU A 211 20.30 17.19 25.83
C LEU A 211 19.92 17.45 27.30
N ILE A 212 20.59 16.76 28.23
CA ILE A 212 20.18 16.73 29.64
C ILE A 212 21.31 17.09 30.61
N GLY A 213 22.49 17.44 30.11
CA GLY A 213 23.59 17.93 30.92
C GLY A 213 24.07 16.93 32.00
N GLU A 214 24.05 17.33 33.27
CA GLU A 214 24.58 16.54 34.40
C GLU A 214 23.78 15.24 34.65
N GLU A 215 22.56 15.12 34.15
CA GLU A 215 21.73 13.92 34.30
C GLU A 215 22.13 12.78 33.33
N ALA A 216 23.05 13.04 32.38
CA ALA A 216 23.41 12.12 31.31
C ALA A 216 23.89 10.74 31.78
N ASP A 217 24.57 10.68 32.94
CA ASP A 217 25.09 9.41 33.48
C ASP A 217 23.97 8.40 33.83
N ALA A 218 22.77 8.89 34.16
CA ALA A 218 21.62 8.06 34.55
C ALA A 218 20.80 7.55 33.35
N TYR A 219 21.01 8.13 32.15
CA TYR A 219 20.15 7.83 30.97
C TYR A 219 21.00 7.32 29.80
N GLU A 220 20.31 6.62 28.90
CA GLU A 220 20.87 6.17 27.62
C GLU A 220 19.89 6.43 26.46
N LYS A 221 20.42 6.58 25.25
CA LYS A 221 19.63 6.75 24.03
C LYS A 221 19.04 5.42 23.58
N VAL A 222 17.79 5.45 23.15
CA VAL A 222 17.21 4.35 22.37
C VAL A 222 17.81 4.42 20.96
N MET A 223 18.46 3.34 20.54
CA MET A 223 19.14 3.25 19.23
C MET A 223 18.29 2.56 18.16
N ASP A 224 17.06 2.15 18.50
CA ASP A 224 16.12 1.55 17.58
C ASP A 224 15.53 2.58 16.61
N THR A 225 15.11 2.11 15.46
CA THR A 225 14.36 2.89 14.47
C THR A 225 12.89 2.52 14.48
N LEU A 226 12.04 3.40 13.98
CA LEU A 226 10.61 3.11 13.81
C LEU A 226 10.37 2.06 12.73
N ASP A 227 9.27 1.32 12.87
CA ASP A 227 8.71 0.49 11.82
C ASP A 227 8.35 1.35 10.61
N VAL A 228 8.78 0.96 9.42
CA VAL A 228 8.47 1.67 8.16
C VAL A 228 6.95 1.83 7.92
N TRP A 229 6.13 0.96 8.50
CA TRP A 229 4.68 1.12 8.47
C TRP A 229 4.19 2.25 9.35
N PHE A 230 4.93 2.62 10.38
CA PHE A 230 4.67 3.84 11.15
C PHE A 230 5.02 5.07 10.30
N ASP A 231 6.21 5.09 9.68
CA ASP A 231 6.65 6.19 8.82
C ASP A 231 5.63 6.46 7.69
N SER A 232 5.20 5.41 6.99
CA SER A 232 4.16 5.54 5.96
C SER A 232 2.79 5.85 6.53
N GLY A 233 2.49 5.33 7.70
CA GLY A 233 1.21 5.52 8.39
C GLY A 233 0.93 6.98 8.73
N VAL A 234 1.95 7.78 9.05
CA VAL A 234 1.81 9.20 9.42
C VAL A 234 1.78 10.17 8.24
N THR A 235 1.69 9.68 6.99
CA THR A 235 1.61 10.51 5.78
C THR A 235 0.48 11.56 5.86
N HIS A 236 -0.65 11.22 6.45
CA HIS A 236 -1.77 12.16 6.68
C HIS A 236 -1.38 13.33 7.59
N ALA A 237 -0.45 13.14 8.51
CA ALA A 237 0.08 14.19 9.38
C ALA A 237 1.17 15.00 8.67
N CYS A 238 2.29 14.36 8.28
CA CYS A 238 3.48 15.03 7.79
C CYS A 238 3.38 15.51 6.32
N VAL A 239 2.35 15.12 5.57
CA VAL A 239 2.17 15.57 4.18
C VAL A 239 0.86 16.34 4.01
N LEU A 240 -0.29 15.71 4.36
CA LEU A 240 -1.58 16.32 4.04
C LEU A 240 -1.89 17.54 4.89
N ARG A 241 -1.44 17.58 6.16
CA ARG A 241 -1.66 18.70 7.07
C ARG A 241 -0.62 19.81 6.92
N GLU A 242 0.58 19.48 6.45
CA GLU A 242 1.70 20.41 6.38
C GLU A 242 1.82 21.12 5.02
N ARG A 243 1.39 20.49 3.92
CA ARG A 243 1.57 21.06 2.59
C ARG A 243 0.42 21.95 2.19
N GLU A 244 0.75 23.16 1.72
CA GLU A 244 -0.21 24.09 1.15
C GLU A 244 -0.98 23.46 -0.02
N GLY A 245 -2.29 23.67 -0.08
CA GLY A 245 -3.17 23.12 -1.11
C GLY A 245 -3.61 21.67 -0.90
N LEU A 246 -3.14 21.01 0.16
CA LEU A 246 -3.63 19.69 0.58
C LEU A 246 -4.55 19.79 1.79
N SER A 247 -5.33 18.76 2.02
CA SER A 247 -6.26 18.68 3.16
C SER A 247 -6.27 17.30 3.79
N ALA A 248 -6.53 17.26 5.09
CA ALA A 248 -6.79 16.04 5.84
C ALA A 248 -8.23 16.09 6.44
N PRO A 249 -8.95 14.97 6.52
CA PRO A 249 -8.61 13.65 5.97
C PRO A 249 -8.47 13.63 4.43
N ALA A 250 -7.70 12.68 3.89
CA ALA A 250 -7.60 12.47 2.44
C ALA A 250 -8.96 12.13 1.83
N ASP A 251 -9.24 12.62 0.63
CA ASP A 251 -10.48 12.28 -0.08
C ASP A 251 -10.49 10.82 -0.51
N LEU A 252 -9.33 10.27 -0.90
CA LEU A 252 -9.19 8.91 -1.38
C LEU A 252 -7.80 8.33 -1.06
N TYR A 253 -7.77 7.15 -0.43
CA TYR A 253 -6.61 6.26 -0.42
C TYR A 253 -6.81 5.18 -1.49
N LEU A 254 -5.80 4.96 -2.34
CA LEU A 254 -5.88 4.04 -3.46
C LEU A 254 -4.64 3.12 -3.49
N GLU A 255 -4.85 1.82 -3.26
CA GLU A 255 -3.79 0.81 -3.28
C GLU A 255 -4.35 -0.60 -3.50
N GLY A 256 -3.44 -1.59 -3.54
CA GLY A 256 -3.77 -2.99 -3.63
C GLY A 256 -4.37 -3.58 -2.37
N SER A 257 -4.94 -4.76 -2.50
CA SER A 257 -5.64 -5.46 -1.41
C SER A 257 -4.74 -5.90 -0.25
N ASP A 258 -3.43 -5.98 -0.44
CA ASP A 258 -2.44 -6.27 0.60
C ASP A 258 -2.32 -5.13 1.63
N GLN A 259 -2.69 -3.91 1.25
CA GLN A 259 -2.57 -2.72 2.11
C GLN A 259 -3.60 -2.65 3.24
N HIS A 260 -4.58 -3.53 3.28
CA HIS A 260 -5.43 -3.69 4.46
C HIS A 260 -4.63 -4.16 5.69
N ARG A 261 -3.54 -4.89 5.48
CA ARG A 261 -2.56 -5.26 6.52
C ARG A 261 -1.29 -4.39 6.47
N GLY A 262 -1.32 -3.30 5.80
CA GLY A 262 -0.20 -2.37 5.64
C GLY A 262 -0.65 -0.93 5.83
N TRP A 263 -0.50 -0.12 4.78
CA TRP A 263 -0.70 1.33 4.84
C TRP A 263 -2.11 1.76 5.26
N PHE A 264 -3.18 1.09 4.82
CA PHE A 264 -4.53 1.44 5.25
C PHE A 264 -4.70 1.30 6.76
N GLN A 265 -4.19 0.20 7.32
CA GLN A 265 -4.29 -0.08 8.75
C GLN A 265 -3.35 0.83 9.57
N SER A 266 -2.09 0.98 9.17
CA SER A 266 -1.14 1.82 9.91
C SER A 266 -1.58 3.29 9.91
N SER A 267 -2.09 3.81 8.77
CA SER A 267 -2.63 5.17 8.71
C SER A 267 -3.87 5.35 9.59
N LEU A 268 -4.77 4.36 9.62
CA LEU A 268 -5.96 4.43 10.47
C LEU A 268 -5.57 4.51 11.96
N LEU A 269 -4.67 3.63 12.40
CA LEU A 269 -4.22 3.59 13.80
C LEU A 269 -3.49 4.87 14.21
N THR A 270 -2.62 5.40 13.35
CA THR A 270 -1.90 6.66 13.64
C THR A 270 -2.84 7.88 13.57
N GLY A 271 -3.81 7.88 12.65
CA GLY A 271 -4.82 8.93 12.57
C GLY A 271 -5.71 9.00 13.82
N ILE A 272 -6.18 7.85 14.27
CA ILE A 272 -6.93 7.75 15.53
C ILE A 272 -6.06 8.15 16.72
N GLY A 273 -4.84 7.60 16.82
CA GLY A 273 -3.96 7.88 17.96
C GLY A 273 -3.52 9.34 18.08
N ALA A 274 -3.32 10.04 16.95
CA ALA A 274 -2.85 11.41 16.93
C ALA A 274 -3.97 12.46 16.87
N PHE A 275 -5.08 12.18 16.18
CA PHE A 275 -6.10 13.17 15.85
C PHE A 275 -7.52 12.72 16.17
N ASN A 276 -7.71 11.50 16.65
CA ASN A 276 -9.01 10.91 16.94
C ASN A 276 -9.99 10.92 15.74
N GLU A 277 -9.43 10.80 14.52
CA GLU A 277 -10.21 10.75 13.29
C GLU A 277 -9.60 9.78 12.26
N SER A 278 -10.43 9.27 11.34
CA SER A 278 -9.94 8.53 10.18
C SER A 278 -9.08 9.42 9.27
N PRO A 279 -7.91 8.97 8.81
CA PRO A 279 -7.04 9.77 7.93
C PRO A 279 -7.56 9.87 6.50
N TYR A 280 -8.62 9.15 6.15
CA TYR A 280 -9.20 9.07 4.81
C TYR A 280 -10.73 8.97 4.86
N ARG A 281 -11.39 9.53 3.83
CA ARG A 281 -12.85 9.47 3.63
C ARG A 281 -13.27 8.26 2.82
N GLN A 282 -12.44 7.86 1.85
CA GLN A 282 -12.70 6.73 0.96
C GLN A 282 -11.44 5.89 0.80
N VAL A 283 -11.62 4.58 0.65
CA VAL A 283 -10.55 3.64 0.30
C VAL A 283 -10.96 2.87 -0.95
N LEU A 284 -10.17 3.03 -2.01
CA LEU A 284 -10.33 2.25 -3.23
C LEU A 284 -9.24 1.17 -3.29
N THR A 285 -9.68 -0.08 -3.39
CA THR A 285 -8.81 -1.25 -3.42
C THR A 285 -8.82 -1.90 -4.79
N HIS A 286 -7.64 -2.10 -5.37
CA HIS A 286 -7.49 -2.79 -6.65
C HIS A 286 -6.82 -4.16 -6.50
N GLY A 287 -7.03 -5.03 -7.50
CA GLY A 287 -6.34 -6.29 -7.66
C GLY A 287 -4.90 -6.12 -8.17
N PHE A 288 -4.19 -7.23 -8.32
CA PHE A 288 -2.82 -7.24 -8.84
C PHE A 288 -2.79 -7.37 -10.37
N THR A 289 -1.69 -6.90 -10.95
CA THR A 289 -1.40 -7.18 -12.36
C THR A 289 -0.79 -8.57 -12.50
N VAL A 290 -1.37 -9.37 -13.39
CA VAL A 290 -0.94 -10.73 -13.72
C VAL A 290 -0.52 -10.82 -15.18
N ASP A 291 0.21 -11.87 -15.56
CA ASP A 291 0.54 -12.11 -16.98
C ASP A 291 -0.69 -12.60 -17.77
N GLY A 292 -0.52 -12.82 -19.09
CA GLY A 292 -1.61 -13.27 -19.94
C GLY A 292 -2.23 -14.62 -19.57
N ASP A 293 -1.53 -15.42 -18.78
CA ASP A 293 -1.97 -16.73 -18.26
C ASP A 293 -2.55 -16.63 -16.84
N GLY A 294 -2.70 -15.43 -16.27
CA GLY A 294 -3.21 -15.21 -14.92
C GLY A 294 -2.20 -15.45 -13.80
N ARG A 295 -0.89 -15.56 -14.11
CA ARG A 295 0.15 -15.78 -13.11
C ARG A 295 0.68 -14.46 -12.56
N LYS A 296 0.94 -14.40 -11.27
CA LYS A 296 1.56 -13.22 -10.63
C LYS A 296 2.90 -12.89 -11.30
N MET A 297 3.08 -11.62 -11.65
CA MET A 297 4.33 -11.11 -12.21
C MET A 297 5.43 -11.09 -11.15
N SER A 298 6.59 -11.67 -11.47
CA SER A 298 7.77 -11.64 -10.60
C SER A 298 9.07 -11.63 -11.40
N LYS A 299 10.11 -11.03 -10.82
CA LYS A 299 11.45 -11.01 -11.43
C LYS A 299 12.03 -12.41 -11.61
N SER A 300 11.72 -13.32 -10.69
CA SER A 300 12.22 -14.70 -10.70
C SER A 300 11.63 -15.54 -11.84
N ILE A 301 10.39 -15.26 -12.25
CA ILE A 301 9.72 -15.94 -13.38
C ILE A 301 10.05 -15.27 -14.70
N GLY A 302 10.48 -13.99 -14.68
CA GLY A 302 10.82 -13.23 -15.89
C GLY A 302 9.61 -12.75 -16.71
N ASN A 303 8.40 -12.76 -16.13
CA ASN A 303 7.14 -12.40 -16.80
C ASN A 303 6.70 -10.95 -16.51
N ILE A 304 7.59 -10.10 -15.98
CA ILE A 304 7.29 -8.69 -15.69
C ILE A 304 7.30 -7.88 -16.99
N ILE A 305 6.24 -7.09 -17.19
CA ILE A 305 6.20 -6.03 -18.20
C ILE A 305 6.39 -4.69 -17.49
N PRO A 306 7.58 -4.05 -17.63
CA PRO A 306 7.80 -2.75 -17.01
C PRO A 306 6.91 -1.68 -17.64
N ALA A 307 6.22 -0.87 -16.81
CA ALA A 307 5.35 0.21 -17.29
C ALA A 307 6.09 1.20 -18.22
N LYS A 308 7.36 1.52 -17.90
CA LYS A 308 8.21 2.39 -18.74
C LYS A 308 8.42 1.81 -20.15
N LYS A 309 8.59 0.48 -20.26
CA LYS A 309 8.70 -0.18 -21.57
C LYS A 309 7.40 -0.07 -22.35
N ALA A 310 6.27 -0.39 -21.72
CA ALA A 310 4.95 -0.28 -22.35
C ALA A 310 4.64 1.15 -22.81
N MET A 311 5.00 2.17 -22.01
CA MET A 311 4.84 3.58 -22.41
C MET A 311 5.73 3.96 -23.60
N ASN A 312 6.97 3.49 -23.63
CA ASN A 312 7.88 3.77 -24.74
C ASN A 312 7.43 3.12 -26.06
N ASP A 313 6.88 1.89 -25.98
CA ASP A 313 6.46 1.12 -27.14
C ASP A 313 5.11 1.59 -27.72
N MET A 314 4.19 2.07 -26.89
CA MET A 314 2.80 2.33 -27.31
C MET A 314 2.25 3.71 -26.91
N GLY A 315 2.95 4.45 -26.05
CA GLY A 315 2.49 5.71 -25.50
C GLY A 315 1.72 5.56 -24.19
N ALA A 316 1.73 6.63 -23.40
CA ALA A 316 1.09 6.65 -22.08
C ALA A 316 -0.43 6.49 -22.14
N ASP A 317 -1.08 7.10 -23.15
CA ASP A 317 -2.54 7.05 -23.31
C ASP A 317 -3.05 5.62 -23.52
N ILE A 318 -2.32 4.78 -24.26
CA ILE A 318 -2.72 3.37 -24.44
C ILE A 318 -2.60 2.59 -23.13
N LEU A 319 -1.53 2.82 -22.35
CA LEU A 319 -1.38 2.20 -21.04
C LEU A 319 -2.50 2.63 -20.08
N ARG A 320 -2.83 3.92 -20.04
CA ARG A 320 -3.93 4.47 -19.24
C ARG A 320 -5.28 3.90 -19.68
N LEU A 321 -5.50 3.80 -20.98
CA LEU A 321 -6.72 3.20 -21.54
C LEU A 321 -6.86 1.72 -21.17
N TRP A 322 -5.75 0.95 -21.19
CA TRP A 322 -5.73 -0.44 -20.76
C TRP A 322 -6.12 -0.58 -19.29
N VAL A 323 -5.51 0.19 -18.39
CA VAL A 323 -5.86 0.17 -16.96
C VAL A 323 -7.35 0.49 -16.77
N SER A 324 -7.87 1.48 -17.51
CA SER A 324 -9.28 1.88 -17.42
C SER A 324 -10.25 0.89 -18.08
N SER A 325 -9.77 0.00 -18.97
CA SER A 325 -10.63 -0.97 -19.67
C SER A 325 -11.00 -2.18 -18.82
N ALA A 326 -10.23 -2.44 -17.76
CA ALA A 326 -10.43 -3.59 -16.89
C ALA A 326 -11.22 -3.22 -15.62
N ASP A 327 -11.94 -4.19 -15.07
CA ASP A 327 -12.50 -4.07 -13.73
C ASP A 327 -11.40 -4.28 -12.68
N TYR A 328 -10.84 -3.19 -12.19
CA TYR A 328 -9.73 -3.17 -11.23
C TYR A 328 -10.02 -3.88 -9.90
N ARG A 329 -11.29 -4.16 -9.58
CA ARG A 329 -11.66 -4.91 -8.36
C ARG A 329 -11.15 -6.34 -8.38
N ASN A 330 -10.76 -6.83 -9.56
CA ASN A 330 -10.16 -8.14 -9.80
C ASN A 330 -8.71 -7.99 -10.28
N GLU A 331 -8.02 -9.12 -10.51
CA GLU A 331 -6.72 -9.12 -11.15
C GLU A 331 -6.80 -8.63 -12.59
N ILE A 332 -5.80 -7.85 -13.01
CA ILE A 332 -5.72 -7.26 -14.35
C ILE A 332 -4.64 -7.97 -15.14
N ALA A 333 -5.04 -8.67 -16.22
CA ALA A 333 -4.09 -9.33 -17.09
C ALA A 333 -3.38 -8.34 -18.03
N ALA A 334 -2.07 -8.50 -18.20
CA ALA A 334 -1.23 -7.73 -19.10
C ALA A 334 -0.47 -8.66 -20.05
N SER A 335 -0.59 -8.40 -21.36
CA SER A 335 0.18 -9.06 -22.40
C SER A 335 0.24 -8.17 -23.65
N ASP A 336 1.19 -8.46 -24.55
CA ASP A 336 1.32 -7.74 -25.82
C ASP A 336 0.03 -7.80 -26.66
N GLU A 337 -0.69 -8.91 -26.61
CA GLU A 337 -1.96 -9.08 -27.31
C GLU A 337 -3.05 -8.16 -26.73
N ILE A 338 -3.16 -8.09 -25.41
CA ILE A 338 -4.12 -7.21 -24.72
C ILE A 338 -3.80 -5.75 -25.07
N PHE A 339 -2.55 -5.36 -25.03
CA PHE A 339 -2.14 -4.00 -25.39
C PHE A 339 -2.43 -3.67 -26.86
N LYS A 340 -2.25 -4.59 -27.79
CA LYS A 340 -2.61 -4.40 -29.20
C LYS A 340 -4.11 -4.17 -29.37
N ARG A 341 -4.96 -4.94 -28.67
CA ARG A 341 -6.42 -4.74 -28.69
C ARG A 341 -6.82 -3.37 -28.13
N THR A 342 -6.15 -2.96 -27.06
CA THR A 342 -6.38 -1.62 -26.48
C THR A 342 -5.95 -0.52 -27.47
N ALA A 343 -4.84 -0.71 -28.16
CA ALA A 343 -4.37 0.21 -29.19
C ALA A 343 -5.36 0.30 -30.39
N ASP A 344 -6.06 -0.78 -30.73
CA ASP A 344 -7.10 -0.75 -31.76
C ASP A 344 -8.30 0.08 -31.31
N THR A 345 -8.73 -0.04 -30.05
CA THR A 345 -9.76 0.82 -29.46
C THR A 345 -9.34 2.29 -29.44
N TYR A 346 -8.12 2.57 -29.01
CA TYR A 346 -7.54 3.92 -29.03
C TYR A 346 -7.58 4.52 -30.45
N ARG A 347 -7.15 3.76 -31.45
CA ARG A 347 -7.16 4.20 -32.86
C ARG A 347 -8.57 4.56 -33.35
N ARG A 348 -9.60 3.83 -32.95
CA ARG A 348 -10.99 4.13 -33.31
C ARG A 348 -11.43 5.46 -32.70
N ILE A 349 -11.20 5.69 -31.42
CA ILE A 349 -11.54 6.94 -30.74
C ILE A 349 -10.78 8.10 -31.41
N ARG A 350 -9.47 7.98 -31.62
CA ARG A 350 -8.65 9.00 -32.25
C ARG A 350 -9.07 9.30 -33.70
N ASN A 351 -9.37 8.27 -34.49
CA ASN A 351 -9.83 8.45 -35.87
C ASN A 351 -11.21 9.14 -35.93
N THR A 352 -12.12 8.82 -35.02
CA THR A 352 -13.41 9.51 -34.91
C THR A 352 -13.18 10.98 -34.58
N SER A 353 -12.38 11.31 -33.57
CA SER A 353 -12.06 12.70 -33.21
C SER A 353 -11.39 13.46 -34.38
N ARG A 354 -10.47 12.81 -35.09
CA ARG A 354 -9.82 13.39 -36.27
C ARG A 354 -10.81 13.68 -37.40
N PHE A 355 -11.81 12.80 -37.61
CA PHE A 355 -12.86 13.04 -38.58
C PHE A 355 -13.73 14.25 -38.22
N LEU A 356 -14.10 14.36 -36.91
CA LEU A 356 -14.86 15.50 -36.42
C LEU A 356 -14.12 16.80 -36.68
N LEU A 357 -12.87 16.89 -36.26
CA LEU A 357 -12.02 18.10 -36.44
C LEU A 357 -11.83 18.45 -37.92
N ALA A 358 -11.57 17.50 -38.78
CA ALA A 358 -11.36 17.74 -40.20
C ALA A 358 -12.61 18.35 -40.88
N ASN A 359 -13.81 18.00 -40.43
CA ASN A 359 -15.05 18.50 -40.97
C ASN A 359 -15.52 19.84 -40.34
N LEU A 360 -14.76 20.35 -39.35
CA LEU A 360 -14.95 21.68 -38.78
C LEU A 360 -14.12 22.79 -39.47
N ALA A 361 -13.40 22.46 -40.54
CA ALA A 361 -12.62 23.44 -41.28
C ALA A 361 -13.53 24.62 -41.76
N GLY A 362 -13.14 25.86 -41.38
CA GLY A 362 -13.89 27.09 -41.69
C GLY A 362 -15.17 27.28 -40.88
N PHE A 363 -15.39 26.47 -39.84
CA PHE A 363 -16.46 26.69 -38.87
C PHE A 363 -15.94 27.58 -37.73
N GLU A 364 -16.66 28.69 -37.47
CA GLU A 364 -16.37 29.58 -36.36
C GLU A 364 -17.54 29.58 -35.37
N PRO A 365 -17.35 29.02 -34.16
CA PRO A 365 -18.44 28.86 -33.19
C PRO A 365 -19.21 30.16 -32.89
N ALA A 366 -18.49 31.30 -32.76
CA ALA A 366 -19.11 32.56 -32.46
C ALA A 366 -20.08 33.06 -33.56
N ARG A 367 -19.93 32.57 -34.81
CA ARG A 367 -20.73 33.00 -35.94
C ARG A 367 -21.66 31.90 -36.49
N ASP A 368 -21.21 30.67 -36.47
CA ASP A 368 -21.76 29.60 -37.30
C ASP A 368 -22.56 28.56 -36.50
N LEU A 369 -22.58 28.66 -35.16
CA LEU A 369 -23.44 27.81 -34.34
C LEU A 369 -24.91 27.98 -34.70
N VAL A 370 -25.59 26.89 -34.93
CA VAL A 370 -27.03 26.83 -35.18
C VAL A 370 -27.74 26.59 -33.84
N ASP A 371 -28.78 27.35 -33.58
CA ASP A 371 -29.61 27.18 -32.40
C ASP A 371 -30.17 25.77 -32.31
N SER A 372 -30.22 25.18 -31.11
CA SER A 372 -30.68 23.82 -30.89
C SER A 372 -32.05 23.53 -31.48
N ALA A 373 -32.98 24.49 -31.45
CA ALA A 373 -34.30 24.41 -32.04
C ALA A 373 -34.28 24.39 -33.57
N GLN A 374 -33.21 24.78 -34.21
CA GLN A 374 -33.04 24.85 -35.67
C GLN A 374 -32.16 23.69 -36.20
N LEU A 375 -31.60 22.84 -35.32
CA LEU A 375 -30.85 21.69 -35.74
C LEU A 375 -31.75 20.74 -36.56
N LEU A 376 -31.19 20.20 -37.62
CA LEU A 376 -31.91 19.16 -38.41
C LEU A 376 -32.11 17.90 -37.54
N PRO A 377 -33.20 17.13 -37.78
CA PRO A 377 -33.59 16.02 -36.92
C PRO A 377 -32.49 15.02 -36.61
N LEU A 378 -31.63 14.69 -37.58
CA LEU A 378 -30.53 13.74 -37.41
C LEU A 378 -29.41 14.35 -36.53
N ASP A 379 -29.13 15.63 -36.69
CA ASP A 379 -28.12 16.34 -35.89
C ASP A 379 -28.59 16.55 -34.45
N HIS A 380 -29.87 16.88 -34.29
CA HIS A 380 -30.50 16.96 -32.98
C HIS A 380 -30.49 15.60 -32.26
N TRP A 381 -30.77 14.49 -32.99
CA TRP A 381 -30.75 13.14 -32.45
C TRP A 381 -29.36 12.76 -31.89
N ILE A 382 -28.29 12.99 -32.65
CA ILE A 382 -26.95 12.59 -32.20
C ILE A 382 -26.44 13.44 -31.02
N VAL A 383 -26.77 14.74 -30.99
CA VAL A 383 -26.46 15.62 -29.85
C VAL A 383 -27.24 15.18 -28.60
N SER A 384 -28.51 14.81 -28.75
CA SER A 384 -29.30 14.25 -27.63
C SER A 384 -28.72 12.94 -27.11
N LYS A 385 -28.28 12.05 -28.01
CA LYS A 385 -27.58 10.81 -27.65
C LYS A 385 -26.26 11.09 -26.87
N ALA A 386 -25.50 12.10 -27.31
CA ALA A 386 -24.28 12.50 -26.59
C ALA A 386 -24.58 13.04 -25.18
N ARG A 387 -25.66 13.83 -25.03
CA ARG A 387 -26.08 14.33 -23.71
C ARG A 387 -26.49 13.20 -22.77
N ASP A 388 -27.26 12.24 -23.27
CA ASP A 388 -27.70 11.09 -22.45
C ASP A 388 -26.47 10.24 -22.04
N LEU A 389 -25.55 9.98 -22.98
CA LEU A 389 -24.28 9.31 -22.71
C LEU A 389 -23.43 10.05 -21.67
N GLN A 390 -23.37 11.39 -21.75
CA GLN A 390 -22.63 12.19 -20.77
C GLN A 390 -23.09 11.96 -19.33
N ALA A 391 -24.41 11.89 -19.12
CA ALA A 391 -24.94 11.60 -17.77
C ALA A 391 -24.46 10.24 -17.25
N GLU A 392 -24.48 9.21 -18.11
CA GLU A 392 -23.99 7.87 -17.77
C GLU A 392 -22.47 7.83 -17.51
N LEU A 393 -21.69 8.64 -18.25
CA LEU A 393 -20.24 8.73 -18.06
C LEU A 393 -19.88 9.45 -16.75
N LEU A 394 -20.60 10.52 -16.40
CA LEU A 394 -20.40 11.22 -15.13
C LEU A 394 -20.67 10.29 -13.94
N GLU A 395 -21.79 9.54 -13.98
CA GLU A 395 -22.08 8.53 -12.96
C GLU A 395 -20.96 7.45 -12.87
N ALA A 396 -20.45 6.99 -14.02
CA ALA A 396 -19.38 6.00 -14.06
C ALA A 396 -18.06 6.54 -13.48
N TYR A 397 -17.74 7.82 -13.68
CA TYR A 397 -16.58 8.48 -13.06
C TYR A 397 -16.79 8.67 -11.56
N ASP A 398 -17.94 9.16 -11.11
CA ASP A 398 -18.26 9.38 -9.69
C ASP A 398 -18.25 8.09 -8.87
N THR A 399 -18.56 6.96 -9.53
CA THR A 399 -18.56 5.63 -8.90
C THR A 399 -17.31 4.82 -9.19
N TYR A 400 -16.29 5.43 -9.79
CA TYR A 400 -15.00 4.81 -10.16
C TYR A 400 -15.14 3.58 -11.07
N GLN A 401 -16.15 3.54 -11.94
CA GLN A 401 -16.39 2.45 -12.89
C GLN A 401 -15.77 2.76 -14.27
N PHE A 402 -14.44 2.91 -14.33
CA PHE A 402 -13.72 3.35 -15.53
C PHE A 402 -13.90 2.42 -16.74
N HIS A 403 -14.08 1.13 -16.51
CA HIS A 403 -14.35 0.16 -17.58
C HIS A 403 -15.70 0.45 -18.28
N HIS A 404 -16.68 1.00 -17.59
CA HIS A 404 -17.92 1.47 -18.21
C HIS A 404 -17.66 2.68 -19.10
N VAL A 405 -16.83 3.62 -18.66
CA VAL A 405 -16.41 4.76 -19.50
C VAL A 405 -15.74 4.29 -20.78
N TYR A 406 -14.77 3.37 -20.66
CA TYR A 406 -14.09 2.77 -21.80
C TYR A 406 -15.07 2.17 -22.81
N HIS A 407 -15.96 1.29 -22.36
CA HIS A 407 -16.91 0.61 -23.25
C HIS A 407 -17.91 1.57 -23.89
N LYS A 408 -18.47 2.49 -23.13
CA LYS A 408 -19.49 3.43 -23.61
C LYS A 408 -18.90 4.40 -24.65
N VAL A 409 -17.74 4.98 -24.40
CA VAL A 409 -17.07 5.87 -25.34
C VAL A 409 -16.66 5.12 -26.61
N HIS A 410 -16.08 3.92 -26.46
CA HIS A 410 -15.73 3.08 -27.61
C HIS A 410 -16.96 2.75 -28.49
N ASN A 411 -18.07 2.32 -27.87
CA ASN A 411 -19.27 1.96 -28.58
C ASN A 411 -19.90 3.17 -29.28
N PHE A 412 -19.95 4.32 -28.62
CA PHE A 412 -20.45 5.57 -29.22
C PHE A 412 -19.62 5.99 -30.45
N CYS A 413 -18.26 5.97 -30.31
CA CYS A 413 -17.38 6.32 -31.42
C CYS A 413 -17.45 5.31 -32.60
N SER A 414 -17.60 4.02 -32.32
CA SER A 414 -17.61 2.98 -33.36
C SER A 414 -18.98 2.69 -33.95
N GLY A 415 -20.03 2.71 -33.12
CA GLY A 415 -21.40 2.40 -33.51
C GLY A 415 -22.17 3.64 -33.99
N GLU A 416 -22.62 4.47 -33.05
CA GLU A 416 -23.49 5.61 -33.34
C GLU A 416 -22.82 6.63 -34.25
N LEU A 417 -21.56 6.96 -34.01
CA LEU A 417 -20.83 7.89 -34.86
C LEU A 417 -20.30 7.18 -36.12
N GLY A 418 -19.31 6.29 -35.97
CA GLY A 418 -18.59 5.71 -37.11
C GLY A 418 -19.45 4.81 -37.98
N GLY A 419 -20.35 4.04 -37.37
CA GLY A 419 -21.22 3.07 -38.06
C GLY A 419 -22.46 3.70 -38.69
N PHE A 420 -22.84 4.90 -38.30
CA PHE A 420 -24.08 5.51 -38.77
C PHE A 420 -23.95 7.02 -39.06
N TYR A 421 -23.87 7.85 -38.05
CA TYR A 421 -24.04 9.29 -38.21
C TYR A 421 -23.01 9.91 -39.17
N LEU A 422 -21.71 9.63 -38.97
CA LEU A 422 -20.65 10.21 -39.78
C LEU A 422 -20.67 9.76 -41.24
N ASP A 423 -21.25 8.60 -41.53
CA ASP A 423 -21.42 8.12 -42.90
C ASP A 423 -22.57 8.85 -43.60
N VAL A 424 -23.72 8.97 -42.93
CA VAL A 424 -24.92 9.60 -43.47
C VAL A 424 -24.73 11.10 -43.77
N ILE A 425 -23.94 11.80 -42.96
CA ILE A 425 -23.78 13.26 -43.12
C ILE A 425 -22.78 13.65 -44.21
N LYS A 426 -22.06 12.71 -44.84
CA LYS A 426 -21.01 13.01 -45.82
C LYS A 426 -21.54 13.87 -46.99
N ASP A 427 -22.69 13.54 -47.54
CA ASP A 427 -23.28 14.34 -48.62
C ASP A 427 -23.53 15.78 -48.20
N ARG A 428 -24.09 15.98 -47.02
CA ARG A 428 -24.32 17.34 -46.49
C ARG A 428 -23.01 18.13 -46.27
N GLN A 429 -21.98 17.45 -45.76
CA GLN A 429 -20.69 18.07 -45.52
C GLN A 429 -19.93 18.46 -46.79
N TYR A 430 -20.01 17.63 -47.84
CA TYR A 430 -19.16 17.78 -49.00
C TYR A 430 -19.86 18.43 -50.23
N THR A 431 -21.19 18.34 -50.32
CA THR A 431 -21.92 18.77 -51.52
C THR A 431 -22.80 20.02 -51.29
N THR A 432 -23.09 20.40 -50.04
CA THR A 432 -23.93 21.57 -49.78
C THR A 432 -23.12 22.86 -49.68
N GLN A 433 -23.77 24.02 -49.93
CA GLN A 433 -23.16 25.34 -49.78
C GLN A 433 -22.61 25.54 -48.35
N THR A 434 -21.49 26.23 -48.25
CA THR A 434 -20.80 26.47 -46.97
C THR A 434 -21.67 27.06 -45.88
N ASN A 435 -22.53 28.02 -46.24
CA ASN A 435 -23.40 28.71 -45.27
C ASN A 435 -24.84 28.19 -45.25
N SER A 436 -25.09 27.02 -45.86
CA SER A 436 -26.43 26.42 -45.80
C SER A 436 -26.74 25.91 -44.38
N LEU A 437 -28.03 26.00 -44.01
CA LEU A 437 -28.51 25.42 -42.75
C LEU A 437 -28.11 23.92 -42.61
N ALA A 438 -28.20 23.18 -43.72
CA ALA A 438 -27.87 21.75 -43.72
C ALA A 438 -26.39 21.48 -43.34
N ARG A 439 -25.45 22.31 -43.82
CA ARG A 439 -24.04 22.19 -43.46
C ARG A 439 -23.76 22.72 -42.07
N ARG A 440 -24.30 23.89 -41.70
CA ARG A 440 -24.07 24.52 -40.40
C ARG A 440 -24.71 23.72 -39.25
N SER A 441 -25.89 23.16 -39.42
CA SER A 441 -26.52 22.25 -38.48
C SER A 441 -25.62 21.03 -38.19
N CYS A 442 -25.10 20.42 -39.26
CA CYS A 442 -24.19 19.29 -39.15
C CYS A 442 -22.88 19.69 -38.46
N GLN A 443 -22.24 20.78 -38.84
CA GLN A 443 -21.00 21.28 -38.22
C GLN A 443 -21.22 21.64 -36.75
N THR A 444 -22.37 22.22 -36.39
CA THR A 444 -22.73 22.46 -34.97
C THR A 444 -22.76 21.18 -34.17
N ALA A 445 -23.38 20.10 -34.70
CA ALA A 445 -23.39 18.80 -34.05
C ALA A 445 -21.97 18.22 -33.91
N LEU A 446 -21.15 18.27 -34.99
CA LEU A 446 -19.76 17.79 -34.96
C LEU A 446 -18.91 18.57 -33.94
N TYR A 447 -19.12 19.87 -33.81
CA TYR A 447 -18.43 20.71 -32.82
C TYR A 447 -18.75 20.28 -31.39
N HIS A 448 -20.06 20.15 -31.06
CA HIS A 448 -20.47 19.70 -29.74
C HIS A 448 -19.98 18.27 -29.42
N LEU A 449 -19.98 17.38 -30.42
CA LEU A 449 -19.45 16.02 -30.25
C LEU A 449 -17.95 16.00 -29.99
N ALA A 450 -17.17 16.79 -30.74
CA ALA A 450 -15.73 16.88 -30.55
C ALA A 450 -15.36 17.47 -29.19
N GLU A 451 -16.08 18.53 -28.76
CA GLU A 451 -15.92 19.14 -27.46
C GLU A 451 -16.30 18.16 -26.33
N ALA A 452 -17.40 17.44 -26.45
CA ALA A 452 -17.84 16.46 -25.48
C ALA A 452 -16.85 15.30 -25.36
N ILE A 453 -16.45 14.70 -26.49
CA ILE A 453 -15.51 13.56 -26.50
C ILE A 453 -14.17 13.96 -25.87
N SER A 454 -13.61 15.15 -26.18
CA SER A 454 -12.34 15.59 -25.57
C SER A 454 -12.43 15.65 -24.05
N ARG A 455 -13.53 16.18 -23.50
CA ARG A 455 -13.76 16.24 -22.06
C ARG A 455 -14.04 14.88 -21.43
N TRP A 456 -14.82 14.01 -22.09
CA TRP A 456 -15.11 12.67 -21.57
C TRP A 456 -13.87 11.80 -21.42
N ILE A 457 -12.94 11.93 -22.38
CA ILE A 457 -11.73 11.10 -22.37
C ILE A 457 -10.54 11.73 -21.64
N ALA A 458 -10.60 13.01 -21.29
CA ALA A 458 -9.50 13.75 -20.66
C ALA A 458 -8.95 13.08 -19.38
N PRO A 459 -9.76 12.52 -18.48
CA PRO A 459 -9.23 11.81 -17.31
C PRO A 459 -8.45 10.53 -17.65
N ILE A 460 -8.67 9.91 -18.81
CA ILE A 460 -8.06 8.65 -19.24
C ILE A 460 -7.01 8.89 -20.32
N LEU A 461 -7.40 9.50 -21.43
CA LEU A 461 -6.56 9.81 -22.61
C LEU A 461 -6.12 11.26 -22.58
N SER A 462 -5.41 11.66 -21.52
CA SER A 462 -5.13 13.06 -21.22
C SER A 462 -4.37 13.79 -22.32
N PHE A 463 -3.36 13.15 -22.92
CA PHE A 463 -2.56 13.75 -24.00
C PHE A 463 -3.36 13.87 -25.30
N THR A 464 -4.13 12.85 -25.64
CA THR A 464 -5.00 12.88 -26.83
C THR A 464 -6.13 13.88 -26.68
N ALA A 465 -6.71 13.99 -25.50
CA ALA A 465 -7.76 14.96 -25.21
C ALA A 465 -7.26 16.40 -25.36
N GLU A 466 -6.07 16.70 -24.85
CA GLU A 466 -5.43 18.01 -25.01
C GLU A 466 -5.17 18.32 -26.50
N GLU A 467 -4.60 17.38 -27.24
CA GLU A 467 -4.40 17.54 -28.70
C GLU A 467 -5.72 17.84 -29.45
N ILE A 468 -6.82 17.16 -29.07
CA ILE A 468 -8.14 17.43 -29.67
C ILE A 468 -8.61 18.82 -29.29
N TRP A 469 -8.46 19.21 -28.00
CA TRP A 469 -8.90 20.47 -27.46
C TRP A 469 -8.20 21.66 -28.12
N GLU A 470 -6.88 21.59 -28.30
CA GLU A 470 -6.08 22.62 -28.97
C GLU A 470 -6.46 22.82 -30.46
N ASN A 471 -7.01 21.78 -31.10
CA ASN A 471 -7.41 21.81 -32.51
C ASN A 471 -8.90 22.08 -32.73
N LEU A 472 -9.68 22.31 -31.69
CA LEU A 472 -11.07 22.74 -31.84
C LEU A 472 -11.15 24.20 -32.28
N PRO A 473 -12.09 24.58 -33.18
CA PRO A 473 -12.26 25.99 -33.58
C PRO A 473 -12.80 26.85 -32.44
N GLY A 474 -12.46 28.17 -32.52
CA GLY A 474 -12.89 29.21 -31.56
C GLY A 474 -11.81 29.59 -30.54
N GLU A 475 -12.04 30.72 -29.83
CA GLU A 475 -11.19 31.17 -28.72
C GLU A 475 -11.38 30.26 -27.48
N ARG A 476 -10.29 29.98 -26.75
CA ARG A 476 -10.29 29.05 -25.58
C ARG A 476 -9.51 29.60 -24.42
#